data_8444c65c1611fc79c35be90a0f896475
#
_entry.id   8444c65c1611fc79c35be90a0f896475
#
_cell.length_a   1.000
_cell.length_b   1.000
_cell.length_c   1.000
_cell.angle_alpha   90.00
_cell.angle_beta   90.00
_cell.angle_gamma   90.00
#
_symmetry.space_group_name_H-M   'P 1'
#
loop_
_entity.id
_entity.type
_entity.pdbx_description
1 polymer ?
#
loop_
_entity_poly.entity_id
_entity_poly.type
_entity_poly.pdbx_seq_one_letter_code
_entity_poly.pdbx_strand_id
1 'polypeptide(L)'
;MQQSKTDWTPVLLLGLMANAMLRSRTGYWSRPGLLLAGISALVLAAAAALFSYGWKHGRWTILRRLLCALLASSSVLEILRLRSLYESLYPGTMGLAATCFVLLFPVIYLRREPSLRQTSGAVLSLLLVGLAVMLISIAPRLSVTNLQITALTAQDWRDAATAQLVLYPEYLLLGILPRQSDSRAPALRLSVAAVFFEAGIHFLLELFFGAAMPGRSSPLQAAAQCGALSIFNRLEWLQLILWSMAVSVKLAVYLYAMVVLPGGEPGSGNTAVGLDRFFWYLAGALVFCVLWRNVNLEQAFLWRNLLVWLFALPVLLGGICQWLFACKKKPA
;
A
#
# COMPACT_ATOMS: atom_id res chain seq x y z
N MET A 1 -5.44 32.14 -11.42
CA MET A 1 -4.76 30.88 -11.13
C MET A 1 -5.82 29.84 -10.75
N GLN A 2 -6.14 28.91 -11.64
CA GLN A 2 -7.02 27.78 -11.33
C GLN A 2 -6.38 26.96 -10.22
N GLN A 3 -7.04 26.88 -9.07
CA GLN A 3 -6.64 25.95 -8.02
C GLN A 3 -6.72 24.53 -8.62
N SER A 4 -5.58 23.97 -8.97
CA SER A 4 -5.44 22.59 -9.40
C SER A 4 -6.12 21.72 -8.35
N LYS A 5 -7.19 21.00 -8.75
CA LYS A 5 -7.85 20.02 -7.91
C LYS A 5 -6.78 19.08 -7.35
N THR A 6 -6.63 19.08 -6.04
CA THR A 6 -5.60 18.29 -5.36
C THR A 6 -5.94 16.80 -5.49
N ASP A 7 -5.28 16.11 -6.40
CA ASP A 7 -5.46 14.66 -6.57
C ASP A 7 -4.41 13.90 -5.75
N TRP A 8 -4.88 13.13 -4.77
CA TRP A 8 -4.05 12.26 -3.92
C TRP A 8 -3.94 10.84 -4.47
N THR A 9 -4.62 10.53 -5.58
CA THR A 9 -4.63 9.19 -6.16
C THR A 9 -3.22 8.66 -6.46
N PRO A 10 -2.28 9.43 -7.08
CA PRO A 10 -0.93 8.92 -7.34
C PRO A 10 -0.15 8.59 -6.06
N VAL A 11 -0.34 9.40 -5.01
CA VAL A 11 0.32 9.21 -3.71
C VAL A 11 -0.13 7.91 -3.05
N LEU A 12 -1.44 7.69 -3.01
CA LEU A 12 -2.04 6.50 -2.40
C LEU A 12 -1.79 5.25 -3.27
N LEU A 13 -1.82 5.39 -4.59
CA LEU A 13 -1.51 4.31 -5.52
C LEU A 13 -0.08 3.81 -5.32
N LEU A 14 0.90 4.71 -5.15
CA LEU A 14 2.27 4.34 -4.86
C LEU A 14 2.37 3.48 -3.59
N GLY A 15 1.65 3.85 -2.53
CA GLY A 15 1.58 3.06 -1.28
C GLY A 15 0.99 1.68 -1.49
N LEU A 16 -0.09 1.57 -2.28
CA LEU A 16 -0.73 0.29 -2.61
C LEU A 16 0.16 -0.59 -3.49
N MET A 17 0.84 -0.01 -4.49
CA MET A 17 1.80 -0.73 -5.31
C MET A 17 2.98 -1.26 -4.48
N ALA A 18 3.49 -0.46 -3.54
CA ALA A 18 4.52 -0.92 -2.60
C ALA A 18 4.03 -2.12 -1.76
N ASN A 19 2.77 -2.12 -1.32
CA ASN A 19 2.18 -3.28 -0.62
C ASN A 19 2.15 -4.51 -1.51
N ALA A 20 1.68 -4.38 -2.75
CA ALA A 20 1.57 -5.48 -3.70
C ALA A 20 2.93 -6.11 -4.01
N MET A 21 3.95 -5.27 -4.24
CA MET A 21 5.31 -5.71 -4.56
C MET A 21 6.01 -6.41 -3.39
N LEU A 22 5.76 -5.96 -2.16
CA LEU A 22 6.35 -6.54 -0.96
C LEU A 22 5.55 -7.73 -0.40
N ARG A 23 4.47 -8.12 -1.04
CA ARG A 23 3.63 -9.20 -0.55
C ARG A 23 4.29 -10.55 -0.80
N SER A 24 4.50 -11.30 0.26
CA SER A 24 5.11 -12.63 0.24
C SER A 24 4.08 -13.76 0.22
N ARG A 25 2.95 -13.58 -0.48
CA ARG A 25 2.01 -14.69 -0.62
C ARG A 25 2.40 -15.60 -1.76
N THR A 26 2.48 -16.86 -1.42
CA THR A 26 2.82 -17.98 -2.30
C THR A 26 1.59 -18.80 -2.55
N GLY A 27 1.25 -19.08 -3.79
CA GLY A 27 0.13 -19.95 -4.18
C GLY A 27 -0.33 -19.71 -5.62
N TYR A 28 -0.98 -20.70 -6.20
CA TYR A 28 -1.60 -20.61 -7.53
C TYR A 28 -2.94 -19.88 -7.45
N TRP A 29 -2.92 -18.60 -7.23
CA TRP A 29 -4.14 -17.82 -7.12
C TRP A 29 -4.36 -16.79 -8.24
N SER A 30 -3.41 -16.70 -9.20
CA SER A 30 -3.48 -15.70 -10.26
C SER A 30 -4.71 -15.88 -11.16
N ARG A 31 -5.09 -17.12 -11.50
CA ARG A 31 -6.29 -17.35 -12.34
C ARG A 31 -7.59 -16.93 -11.65
N PRO A 32 -7.94 -17.48 -10.47
CA PRO A 32 -9.12 -16.98 -9.76
C PRO A 32 -8.96 -15.52 -9.37
N GLY A 33 -7.75 -15.06 -9.07
CA GLY A 33 -7.44 -13.68 -8.75
C GLY A 33 -7.72 -12.72 -9.90
N LEU A 34 -7.36 -13.06 -11.13
CA LEU A 34 -7.70 -12.27 -12.32
C LEU A 34 -9.21 -12.20 -12.56
N LEU A 35 -9.93 -13.31 -12.38
CA LEU A 35 -11.39 -13.35 -12.53
C LEU A 35 -12.08 -12.52 -11.43
N LEU A 36 -11.55 -12.56 -10.21
CA LEU A 36 -12.08 -11.80 -9.07
C LEU A 36 -11.65 -10.33 -9.07
N ALA A 37 -10.65 -9.94 -9.86
CA ALA A 37 -10.07 -8.59 -9.81
C ALA A 37 -11.11 -7.49 -10.03
N GLY A 38 -12.01 -7.67 -10.99
CA GLY A 38 -13.08 -6.70 -11.25
C GLY A 38 -14.04 -6.54 -10.06
N ILE A 39 -14.47 -7.65 -9.47
CA ILE A 39 -15.37 -7.66 -8.31
C ILE A 39 -14.67 -7.05 -7.10
N SER A 40 -13.44 -7.46 -6.85
CA SER A 40 -12.64 -6.96 -5.74
C SER A 40 -12.39 -5.44 -5.85
N ALA A 41 -12.08 -4.95 -7.06
CA ALA A 41 -11.91 -3.52 -7.31
C ALA A 41 -13.19 -2.73 -7.01
N LEU A 42 -14.36 -3.23 -7.41
CA LEU A 42 -15.65 -2.59 -7.12
C LEU A 42 -15.97 -2.60 -5.62
N VAL A 43 -15.75 -3.73 -4.93
CA VAL A 43 -15.97 -3.84 -3.48
C VAL A 43 -15.06 -2.88 -2.72
N LEU A 44 -13.77 -2.84 -3.03
CA LEU A 44 -12.82 -1.93 -2.39
C LEU A 44 -13.11 -0.46 -2.71
N ALA A 45 -13.54 -0.15 -3.95
CA ALA A 45 -13.96 1.19 -4.32
C ALA A 45 -15.20 1.64 -3.55
N ALA A 46 -16.21 0.76 -3.42
CA ALA A 46 -17.40 1.03 -2.64
C ALA A 46 -17.05 1.23 -1.16
N ALA A 47 -16.22 0.37 -0.58
CA ALA A 47 -15.75 0.50 0.79
C ALA A 47 -15.01 1.83 1.02
N ALA A 48 -14.07 2.19 0.16
CA ALA A 48 -13.32 3.45 0.27
C ALA A 48 -14.23 4.68 0.11
N ALA A 49 -15.20 4.65 -0.82
CA ALA A 49 -16.14 5.73 -1.04
C ALA A 49 -17.11 5.91 0.15
N LEU A 50 -17.68 4.80 0.65
CA LEU A 50 -18.57 4.79 1.82
C LEU A 50 -17.84 5.21 3.08
N PHE A 51 -16.61 4.74 3.28
CA PHE A 51 -15.77 5.17 4.38
C PHE A 51 -15.53 6.68 4.32
N SER A 52 -15.13 7.20 3.15
CA SER A 52 -14.92 8.62 2.94
C SER A 52 -16.18 9.45 3.23
N TYR A 53 -17.34 8.98 2.81
CA TYR A 53 -18.63 9.61 3.08
C TYR A 53 -18.94 9.62 4.58
N GLY A 54 -18.89 8.47 5.23
CA GLY A 54 -19.14 8.34 6.68
C GLY A 54 -18.15 9.12 7.54
N TRP A 55 -16.87 9.17 7.12
CA TRP A 55 -15.84 9.92 7.82
C TRP A 55 -16.11 11.44 7.80
N LYS A 56 -16.52 12.00 6.69
CA LYS A 56 -16.82 13.44 6.54
C LYS A 56 -18.02 13.90 7.36
N HIS A 57 -19.01 13.04 7.56
CA HIS A 57 -20.27 13.41 8.22
C HIS A 57 -20.34 13.03 9.70
N GLY A 58 -19.37 12.26 10.21
CA GLY A 58 -19.34 11.77 11.59
C GLY A 58 -18.38 12.50 12.49
N ARG A 59 -18.67 12.48 13.80
CA ARG A 59 -17.77 12.97 14.85
C ARG A 59 -16.95 11.80 15.41
N TRP A 60 -15.78 11.54 14.83
CA TRP A 60 -14.95 10.34 15.10
C TRP A 60 -13.74 10.61 16.00
N THR A 61 -13.90 11.30 17.16
CA THR A 61 -12.75 11.70 17.99
C THR A 61 -11.90 10.52 18.45
N ILE A 62 -12.54 9.45 18.93
CA ILE A 62 -11.83 8.24 19.39
C ILE A 62 -11.21 7.49 18.19
N LEU A 63 -11.97 7.34 17.11
CA LEU A 63 -11.48 6.65 15.91
C LEU A 63 -10.29 7.40 15.27
N ARG A 64 -10.23 8.73 15.33
CA ARG A 64 -9.07 9.49 14.86
C ARG A 64 -7.79 9.10 15.61
N ARG A 65 -7.85 8.94 16.92
CA ARG A 65 -6.72 8.49 17.74
C ARG A 65 -6.33 7.04 17.43
N LEU A 66 -7.31 6.16 17.29
CA LEU A 66 -7.09 4.77 16.91
C LEU A 66 -6.45 4.65 15.51
N LEU A 67 -6.89 5.49 14.57
CA LEU A 67 -6.29 5.53 13.24
C LEU A 67 -4.84 6.01 13.29
N CYS A 68 -4.51 7.01 14.10
CA CYS A 68 -3.12 7.41 14.30
C CYS A 68 -2.26 6.24 14.83
N ALA A 69 -2.76 5.48 15.80
CA ALA A 69 -2.08 4.31 16.31
C ALA A 69 -1.92 3.21 15.24
N LEU A 70 -2.96 2.99 14.41
CA LEU A 70 -2.92 2.05 13.30
C LEU A 70 -1.89 2.47 12.23
N LEU A 71 -1.80 3.76 11.91
CA LEU A 71 -0.81 4.27 10.95
C LEU A 71 0.61 4.19 11.51
N ALA A 72 0.80 4.50 12.80
CA ALA A 72 2.10 4.36 13.47
C ALA A 72 2.57 2.91 13.50
N SER A 73 1.71 1.96 13.89
CA SER A 73 2.04 0.53 13.87
C SER A 73 2.31 0.01 12.45
N SER A 74 1.52 0.47 11.47
CA SER A 74 1.74 0.15 10.06
C SER A 74 3.10 0.64 9.58
N SER A 75 3.54 1.84 10.00
CA SER A 75 4.86 2.38 9.66
C SER A 75 5.99 1.48 10.18
N VAL A 76 5.90 1.04 11.42
CA VAL A 76 6.87 0.12 12.02
C VAL A 76 6.94 -1.20 11.26
N LEU A 77 5.78 -1.78 10.92
CA LEU A 77 5.72 -3.03 10.15
C LEU A 77 6.34 -2.90 8.77
N GLU A 78 6.14 -1.78 8.08
CA GLU A 78 6.76 -1.55 6.76
C GLU A 78 8.29 -1.43 6.87
N ILE A 79 8.80 -0.77 7.90
CA ILE A 79 10.26 -0.67 8.15
C ILE A 79 10.84 -2.07 8.42
N LEU A 80 10.21 -2.85 9.29
CA LEU A 80 10.66 -4.20 9.63
C LEU A 80 10.60 -5.14 8.42
N ARG A 81 9.57 -5.01 7.59
CA ARG A 81 9.42 -5.79 6.37
C ARG A 81 10.54 -5.49 5.37
N LEU A 82 10.82 -4.21 5.12
CA LEU A 82 11.90 -3.85 4.21
C LEU A 82 13.27 -4.27 4.77
N ARG A 83 13.47 -4.16 6.09
CA ARG A 83 14.66 -4.72 6.74
C ARG A 83 14.80 -6.22 6.51
N SER A 84 13.72 -6.99 6.72
CA SER A 84 13.72 -8.44 6.49
C SER A 84 14.11 -8.77 5.04
N LEU A 85 13.66 -7.96 4.09
CA LEU A 85 14.04 -8.07 2.69
C LEU A 85 15.53 -7.77 2.48
N TYR A 86 16.08 -6.70 3.04
CA TYR A 86 17.51 -6.39 3.00
C TYR A 86 18.34 -7.53 3.60
N GLU A 87 17.92 -8.04 4.75
CA GLU A 87 18.63 -9.14 5.44
C GLU A 87 18.64 -10.44 4.61
N SER A 88 17.54 -10.73 3.91
CA SER A 88 17.44 -11.92 3.03
C SER A 88 18.36 -11.83 1.80
N LEU A 89 18.67 -10.61 1.34
CA LEU A 89 19.52 -10.40 0.16
C LEU A 89 20.98 -10.20 0.50
N TYR A 90 21.23 -9.48 1.57
CA TYR A 90 22.55 -9.05 2.02
C TYR A 90 22.67 -9.25 3.53
N PRO A 91 22.86 -10.50 3.98
CA PRO A 91 22.95 -10.81 5.41
C PRO A 91 24.04 -10.00 6.09
N GLY A 92 23.70 -9.39 7.23
CA GLY A 92 24.65 -8.65 8.06
C GLY A 92 25.09 -7.28 7.54
N THR A 93 24.58 -6.83 6.38
CA THR A 93 25.02 -5.54 5.79
C THR A 93 24.31 -4.33 6.36
N MET A 94 23.11 -4.48 6.87
CA MET A 94 22.28 -3.35 7.29
C MET A 94 21.61 -3.58 8.66
N GLY A 95 22.08 -2.89 9.67
CA GLY A 95 21.47 -2.90 11.00
C GLY A 95 20.11 -2.20 11.02
N LEU A 96 19.30 -2.50 12.04
CA LEU A 96 17.96 -1.93 12.21
C LEU A 96 17.98 -0.39 12.21
N ALA A 97 18.94 0.21 12.92
CA ALA A 97 19.08 1.66 13.00
C ALA A 97 19.40 2.29 11.63
N ALA A 98 20.28 1.66 10.85
CA ALA A 98 20.60 2.11 9.49
C ALA A 98 19.39 2.03 8.56
N THR A 99 18.61 0.94 8.61
CA THR A 99 17.38 0.80 7.85
C THR A 99 16.36 1.90 8.21
N CYS A 100 16.15 2.14 9.50
CA CYS A 100 15.27 3.22 9.95
C CYS A 100 15.76 4.58 9.46
N PHE A 101 17.05 4.85 9.53
CA PHE A 101 17.62 6.12 9.08
C PHE A 101 17.42 6.32 7.57
N VAL A 102 17.78 5.33 6.76
CA VAL A 102 17.64 5.39 5.30
C VAL A 102 16.19 5.62 4.86
N LEU A 103 15.23 5.01 5.54
CA LEU A 103 13.81 5.13 5.19
C LEU A 103 13.17 6.42 5.73
N LEU A 104 13.54 6.86 6.92
CA LEU A 104 12.90 8.00 7.57
C LEU A 104 13.58 9.34 7.24
N PHE A 105 14.86 9.33 6.88
CA PHE A 105 15.56 10.57 6.53
C PHE A 105 14.91 11.33 5.35
N PRO A 106 14.52 10.69 4.24
CA PRO A 106 13.83 11.38 3.15
C PRO A 106 12.49 12.01 3.57
N VAL A 107 11.83 11.50 4.62
CA VAL A 107 10.57 12.03 5.15
C VAL A 107 10.71 13.49 5.62
N ILE A 108 11.91 13.90 6.05
CA ILE A 108 12.19 15.30 6.43
C ILE A 108 11.87 16.26 5.26
N TYR A 109 12.18 15.87 4.04
CA TYR A 109 11.95 16.69 2.84
C TYR A 109 10.50 16.61 2.36
N LEU A 110 9.79 15.53 2.72
CA LEU A 110 8.40 15.27 2.31
C LEU A 110 7.35 15.80 3.29
N ARG A 111 7.71 16.71 4.19
CA ARG A 111 6.82 17.23 5.24
C ARG A 111 5.71 18.16 4.74
N ARG A 112 5.84 18.69 3.53
CA ARG A 112 4.87 19.60 2.93
C ARG A 112 4.01 18.86 1.90
N GLU A 113 2.71 19.14 1.86
CA GLU A 113 1.79 18.55 0.89
C GLU A 113 2.26 18.65 -0.57
N PRO A 114 2.71 19.84 -1.08
CA PRO A 114 3.16 19.93 -2.46
C PRO A 114 4.38 19.05 -2.75
N SER A 115 5.37 19.04 -1.85
CA SER A 115 6.57 18.20 -1.99
C SER A 115 6.22 16.71 -2.01
N LEU A 116 5.34 16.29 -1.09
CA LEU A 116 4.88 14.92 -1.00
C LEU A 116 4.20 14.46 -2.30
N ARG A 117 3.31 15.27 -2.84
CA ARG A 117 2.58 14.97 -4.08
C ARG A 117 3.50 14.92 -5.30
N GLN A 118 4.38 15.90 -5.46
CA GLN A 118 5.31 15.97 -6.57
C GLN A 118 6.29 14.80 -6.56
N THR A 119 6.89 14.52 -5.40
CA THR A 119 7.82 13.40 -5.24
C THR A 119 7.12 12.06 -5.44
N SER A 120 5.88 11.90 -4.94
CA SER A 120 5.12 10.67 -5.17
C SER A 120 4.87 10.39 -6.64
N GLY A 121 4.54 11.40 -7.43
CA GLY A 121 4.37 11.27 -8.87
C GLY A 121 5.67 10.85 -9.58
N ALA A 122 6.79 11.47 -9.22
CA ALA A 122 8.11 11.11 -9.77
C ALA A 122 8.52 9.68 -9.38
N VAL A 123 8.36 9.30 -8.11
CA VAL A 123 8.68 7.95 -7.62
C VAL A 123 7.77 6.91 -8.27
N LEU A 124 6.48 7.20 -8.45
CA LEU A 124 5.55 6.31 -9.15
C LEU A 124 5.99 6.07 -10.60
N SER A 125 6.38 7.14 -11.31
CA SER A 125 6.88 7.02 -12.68
C SER A 125 8.16 6.20 -12.75
N LEU A 126 9.12 6.45 -11.85
CA LEU A 126 10.37 5.68 -11.77
C LEU A 126 10.10 4.20 -11.44
N LEU A 127 9.17 3.94 -10.53
CA LEU A 127 8.78 2.57 -10.16
C LEU A 127 8.16 1.82 -11.34
N LEU A 128 7.30 2.47 -12.11
CA LEU A 128 6.71 1.87 -13.33
C LEU A 128 7.78 1.60 -14.39
N VAL A 129 8.71 2.53 -14.62
CA VAL A 129 9.84 2.33 -15.54
C VAL A 129 10.73 1.18 -15.06
N GLY A 130 11.10 1.16 -13.77
CA GLY A 130 11.92 0.08 -13.22
C GLY A 130 11.24 -1.28 -13.30
N LEU A 131 9.92 -1.33 -13.08
CA LEU A 131 9.12 -2.55 -13.28
C LEU A 131 9.13 -2.99 -14.75
N ALA A 132 8.96 -2.04 -15.68
CA ALA A 132 9.02 -2.35 -17.12
C ALA A 132 10.39 -2.90 -17.52
N VAL A 133 11.49 -2.30 -17.03
CA VAL A 133 12.86 -2.80 -17.26
C VAL A 133 13.01 -4.23 -16.71
N MET A 134 12.51 -4.48 -15.50
CA MET A 134 12.53 -5.81 -14.90
C MET A 134 11.73 -6.80 -15.76
N LEU A 135 10.52 -6.44 -16.19
CA LEU A 135 9.68 -7.31 -17.04
C LEU A 135 10.36 -7.65 -18.38
N ILE A 136 10.99 -6.67 -19.03
CA ILE A 136 11.74 -6.88 -20.26
C ILE A 136 12.90 -7.87 -20.00
N SER A 137 13.59 -7.75 -18.86
CA SER A 137 14.72 -8.61 -18.51
C SER A 137 14.35 -10.07 -18.26
N ILE A 138 13.15 -10.31 -17.70
CA ILE A 138 12.65 -11.66 -17.42
C ILE A 138 11.80 -12.23 -18.57
N ALA A 139 11.40 -11.39 -19.54
CA ALA A 139 10.51 -11.79 -20.65
C ALA A 139 10.94 -13.07 -21.37
N PRO A 140 12.23 -13.31 -21.68
CA PRO A 140 12.66 -14.54 -22.34
C PRO A 140 12.45 -15.82 -21.53
N ARG A 141 12.21 -15.69 -20.22
CA ARG A 141 12.00 -16.80 -19.28
C ARG A 141 10.53 -17.03 -18.94
N LEU A 142 9.64 -16.17 -19.44
CA LEU A 142 8.20 -16.34 -19.27
C LEU A 142 7.71 -17.47 -20.18
N SER A 143 7.00 -18.43 -19.60
CA SER A 143 6.41 -19.54 -20.38
C SER A 143 4.95 -19.75 -20.02
N VAL A 144 4.11 -19.83 -21.05
CA VAL A 144 2.69 -20.14 -20.88
C VAL A 144 2.50 -21.59 -20.37
N THR A 145 3.48 -22.47 -20.62
CA THR A 145 3.45 -23.84 -20.09
C THR A 145 3.57 -23.92 -18.58
N ASN A 146 4.07 -22.83 -17.94
CA ASN A 146 4.13 -22.71 -16.49
C ASN A 146 2.76 -22.45 -15.85
N LEU A 147 1.76 -22.05 -16.63
CA LEU A 147 0.39 -21.91 -16.13
C LEU A 147 -0.20 -23.31 -15.94
N GLN A 148 -0.36 -23.70 -14.71
CA GLN A 148 -1.01 -24.97 -14.41
C GLN A 148 -2.51 -24.86 -14.70
N ILE A 149 -2.99 -25.70 -15.64
CA ILE A 149 -4.40 -25.84 -15.98
C ILE A 149 -5.03 -26.89 -15.06
N THR A 150 -4.95 -26.67 -13.76
CA THR A 150 -5.69 -27.49 -12.79
C THR A 150 -7.11 -26.98 -12.62
N ALA A 151 -8.03 -27.88 -12.34
CA ALA A 151 -9.39 -27.48 -11.96
C ALA A 151 -9.31 -26.62 -10.68
N LEU A 152 -9.94 -25.45 -10.71
CA LEU A 152 -9.97 -24.55 -9.57
C LEU A 152 -10.82 -25.16 -8.47
N THR A 153 -10.25 -25.30 -7.28
CA THR A 153 -10.96 -25.78 -6.10
C THR A 153 -11.68 -24.61 -5.38
N ALA A 154 -12.66 -24.94 -4.54
CA ALA A 154 -13.31 -23.93 -3.67
C ALA A 154 -12.29 -23.23 -2.76
N GLN A 155 -11.21 -23.91 -2.39
CA GLN A 155 -10.13 -23.34 -1.59
C GLN A 155 -9.36 -22.27 -2.39
N ASP A 156 -9.04 -22.53 -3.67
CA ASP A 156 -8.34 -21.55 -4.52
C ASP A 156 -9.15 -20.26 -4.66
N TRP A 157 -10.46 -20.37 -4.83
CA TRP A 157 -11.37 -19.20 -4.88
C TRP A 157 -11.38 -18.43 -3.56
N ARG A 158 -11.43 -19.13 -2.42
CA ARG A 158 -11.40 -18.52 -1.09
C ARG A 158 -10.07 -17.81 -0.84
N ASP A 159 -8.96 -18.44 -1.18
CA ASP A 159 -7.62 -17.88 -0.98
C ASP A 159 -7.40 -16.66 -1.89
N ALA A 160 -7.83 -16.70 -3.14
CA ALA A 160 -7.79 -15.56 -4.03
C ALA A 160 -8.67 -14.39 -3.55
N ALA A 161 -9.90 -14.67 -3.10
CA ALA A 161 -10.81 -13.65 -2.58
C ALA A 161 -10.23 -12.98 -1.31
N THR A 162 -9.73 -13.77 -0.36
CA THR A 162 -9.09 -13.25 0.85
C THR A 162 -7.82 -12.47 0.55
N ALA A 163 -7.12 -12.86 -0.51
CA ALA A 163 -5.94 -12.17 -0.97
C ALA A 163 -6.27 -10.79 -1.57
N GLN A 164 -7.29 -10.70 -2.40
CA GLN A 164 -7.62 -9.47 -3.13
C GLN A 164 -8.51 -8.49 -2.35
N LEU A 165 -9.33 -8.98 -1.40
CA LEU A 165 -10.20 -8.16 -0.57
C LEU A 165 -9.48 -7.57 0.66
N VAL A 166 -8.19 -7.31 0.54
CA VAL A 166 -7.42 -6.67 1.62
C VAL A 166 -7.60 -5.16 1.58
N LEU A 167 -8.21 -4.63 2.64
CA LEU A 167 -8.36 -3.20 2.82
C LEU A 167 -7.09 -2.65 3.48
N TYR A 168 -6.27 -1.97 2.69
CA TYR A 168 -5.07 -1.30 3.20
C TYR A 168 -5.39 0.08 3.80
N PRO A 169 -4.56 0.59 4.73
CA PRO A 169 -4.74 1.93 5.30
C PRO A 169 -4.85 3.05 4.26
N GLU A 170 -4.20 2.90 3.10
CA GLU A 170 -4.22 3.86 2.01
C GLU A 170 -5.63 4.11 1.46
N TYR A 171 -6.50 3.09 1.45
CA TYR A 171 -7.91 3.27 1.06
C TYR A 171 -8.67 4.16 2.05
N LEU A 172 -8.36 4.04 3.35
CA LEU A 172 -8.97 4.88 4.38
C LEU A 172 -8.49 6.32 4.27
N LEU A 173 -7.21 6.52 3.94
CA LEU A 173 -6.62 7.85 3.78
C LEU A 173 -7.27 8.67 2.67
N LEU A 174 -7.87 8.03 1.67
CA LEU A 174 -8.61 8.72 0.62
C LEU A 174 -9.75 9.59 1.19
N GLY A 175 -10.41 9.15 2.27
CA GLY A 175 -11.47 9.90 2.94
C GLY A 175 -10.98 10.99 3.90
N ILE A 176 -9.73 10.91 4.31
CA ILE A 176 -9.14 11.71 5.38
C ILE A 176 -8.30 12.86 4.83
N LEU A 177 -7.57 12.61 3.74
CA LEU A 177 -6.71 13.60 3.14
C LEU A 177 -7.53 14.73 2.51
N PRO A 178 -7.10 16.00 2.68
CA PRO A 178 -7.93 17.16 2.40
C PRO A 178 -8.22 17.38 0.91
N ARG A 179 -9.40 17.96 0.65
CA ARG A 179 -9.83 18.57 -0.62
C ARG A 179 -10.28 17.66 -1.77
N GLN A 180 -10.62 16.41 -1.55
CA GLN A 180 -11.39 15.70 -2.56
C GLN A 180 -12.87 16.01 -2.39
N SER A 181 -13.43 16.81 -3.28
CA SER A 181 -14.85 17.18 -3.28
C SER A 181 -15.77 15.99 -3.58
N ASP A 182 -15.29 15.04 -4.41
CA ASP A 182 -15.97 13.78 -4.71
C ASP A 182 -14.96 12.62 -4.61
N SER A 183 -15.24 11.68 -3.71
CA SER A 183 -14.37 10.54 -3.45
C SER A 183 -14.67 9.30 -4.30
N ARG A 184 -15.78 9.30 -5.06
CA ARG A 184 -16.21 8.11 -5.83
C ARG A 184 -15.28 7.79 -6.98
N ALA A 185 -15.03 8.77 -7.87
CA ALA A 185 -14.15 8.56 -9.01
C ALA A 185 -12.70 8.26 -8.61
N PRO A 186 -12.07 8.98 -7.66
CA PRO A 186 -10.77 8.61 -7.11
C PRO A 186 -10.74 7.23 -6.46
N ALA A 187 -11.76 6.84 -5.70
CA ALA A 187 -11.84 5.53 -5.08
C ALA A 187 -11.85 4.41 -6.13
N LEU A 188 -12.65 4.57 -7.18
CA LEU A 188 -12.72 3.59 -8.27
C LEU A 188 -11.38 3.49 -9.01
N ARG A 189 -10.79 4.62 -9.40
CA ARG A 189 -9.48 4.64 -10.10
C ARG A 189 -8.39 3.99 -9.26
N LEU A 190 -8.32 4.32 -7.98
CA LEU A 190 -7.34 3.77 -7.04
C LEU A 190 -7.51 2.26 -6.90
N SER A 191 -8.75 1.79 -6.69
CA SER A 191 -9.03 0.37 -6.50
C SER A 191 -8.79 -0.46 -7.76
N VAL A 192 -9.23 0.03 -8.92
CA VAL A 192 -9.01 -0.64 -10.20
C VAL A 192 -7.49 -0.75 -10.46
N ALA A 193 -6.76 0.38 -10.37
CA ALA A 193 -5.33 0.39 -10.64
C ALA A 193 -4.56 -0.52 -9.68
N ALA A 194 -4.86 -0.50 -8.37
CA ALA A 194 -4.16 -1.30 -7.37
C ALA A 194 -4.45 -2.80 -7.53
N VAL A 195 -5.72 -3.18 -7.68
CA VAL A 195 -6.12 -4.59 -7.77
C VAL A 195 -5.62 -5.24 -9.07
N PHE A 196 -5.75 -4.54 -10.21
CA PHE A 196 -5.24 -5.07 -11.47
C PHE A 196 -3.71 -5.10 -11.53
N PHE A 197 -3.04 -4.14 -10.90
CA PHE A 197 -1.59 -4.17 -10.74
C PHE A 197 -1.15 -5.40 -9.93
N GLU A 198 -1.79 -5.66 -8.79
CA GLU A 198 -1.49 -6.82 -7.94
C GLU A 198 -1.75 -8.13 -8.70
N ALA A 199 -2.93 -8.27 -9.31
CA ALA A 199 -3.29 -9.46 -10.10
C ALA A 199 -2.32 -9.67 -11.27
N GLY A 200 -1.92 -8.60 -11.96
CA GLY A 200 -0.95 -8.65 -13.06
C GLY A 200 0.43 -9.13 -12.61
N ILE A 201 0.94 -8.63 -11.47
CA ILE A 201 2.22 -9.10 -10.91
C ILE A 201 2.16 -10.60 -10.60
N HIS A 202 1.12 -11.06 -9.93
CA HIS A 202 1.01 -12.48 -9.60
C HIS A 202 0.89 -13.37 -10.83
N PHE A 203 0.15 -12.94 -11.85
CA PHE A 203 0.08 -13.63 -13.12
C PHE A 203 1.46 -13.75 -13.79
N LEU A 204 2.23 -12.67 -13.80
CA LEU A 204 3.59 -12.67 -14.35
C LEU A 204 4.52 -13.60 -13.56
N LEU A 205 4.40 -13.63 -12.23
CA LEU A 205 5.19 -14.52 -11.40
C LEU A 205 4.85 -16.00 -11.63
N GLU A 206 3.58 -16.33 -11.89
CA GLU A 206 3.21 -17.68 -12.28
C GLU A 206 3.77 -18.07 -13.65
N LEU A 207 3.73 -17.16 -14.64
CA LEU A 207 4.38 -17.39 -15.94
C LEU A 207 5.89 -17.63 -15.80
N PHE A 208 6.53 -17.01 -14.78
CA PHE A 208 7.96 -17.15 -14.56
C PHE A 208 8.33 -18.40 -13.77
N PHE A 209 7.66 -18.68 -12.65
CA PHE A 209 8.02 -19.75 -11.72
C PHE A 209 7.20 -21.02 -11.89
N GLY A 210 5.98 -20.95 -12.41
CA GLY A 210 5.07 -22.09 -12.48
C GLY A 210 4.93 -22.80 -11.13
N ALA A 211 5.12 -24.11 -11.15
CA ALA A 211 5.04 -24.97 -9.96
C ALA A 211 6.04 -24.61 -8.83
N ALA A 212 7.10 -23.87 -9.14
CA ALA A 212 8.11 -23.47 -8.15
C ALA A 212 7.74 -22.17 -7.39
N MET A 213 6.59 -21.54 -7.70
CA MET A 213 6.14 -20.31 -7.05
C MET A 213 5.78 -20.52 -5.56
N PRO A 214 5.05 -21.58 -5.16
CA PRO A 214 4.79 -21.88 -3.76
C PRO A 214 6.09 -22.13 -2.98
N GLY A 215 6.22 -21.54 -1.80
CA GLY A 215 7.41 -21.67 -0.94
C GLY A 215 8.46 -20.56 -1.13
N ARG A 216 8.27 -19.63 -2.04
CA ARG A 216 9.14 -18.46 -2.19
C ARG A 216 8.69 -17.33 -1.27
N SER A 217 9.56 -16.92 -0.33
CA SER A 217 9.26 -15.82 0.61
C SER A 217 9.14 -14.45 -0.08
N SER A 218 9.84 -14.25 -1.20
CA SER A 218 9.84 -12.98 -1.95
C SER A 218 9.94 -13.26 -3.46
N PRO A 219 8.84 -13.69 -4.11
CA PRO A 219 8.89 -14.17 -5.49
C PRO A 219 9.28 -13.09 -6.50
N LEU A 220 8.83 -11.85 -6.35
CA LEU A 220 9.19 -10.76 -7.26
C LEU A 220 10.69 -10.45 -7.19
N GLN A 221 11.27 -10.54 -6.01
CA GLN A 221 12.69 -10.38 -5.79
C GLN A 221 13.51 -11.50 -6.43
N ALA A 222 13.08 -12.76 -6.23
CA ALA A 222 13.72 -13.89 -6.86
C ALA A 222 13.66 -13.80 -8.39
N ALA A 223 12.57 -13.28 -8.96
CA ALA A 223 12.47 -12.99 -10.38
C ALA A 223 13.48 -11.91 -10.81
N ALA A 224 13.62 -10.83 -10.02
CA ALA A 224 14.58 -9.76 -10.32
C ALA A 224 16.04 -10.23 -10.25
N GLN A 225 16.37 -11.16 -9.34
CA GLN A 225 17.70 -11.80 -9.29
C GLN A 225 18.01 -12.63 -10.55
N CYS A 226 16.98 -13.21 -11.15
CA CYS A 226 17.12 -13.95 -12.39
C CYS A 226 17.12 -13.05 -13.63
N GLY A 227 16.76 -11.78 -13.51
CA GLY A 227 16.76 -10.83 -14.62
C GLY A 227 18.19 -10.53 -15.08
N ALA A 228 18.42 -10.58 -16.38
CA ALA A 228 19.69 -10.20 -16.99
C ALA A 228 19.43 -9.24 -18.15
N LEU A 229 20.09 -8.10 -18.15
CA LEU A 229 19.98 -7.09 -19.19
C LEU A 229 21.40 -6.73 -19.67
N SER A 230 21.87 -7.44 -20.68
CA SER A 230 23.23 -7.29 -21.22
C SER A 230 24.30 -7.46 -20.12
N ILE A 231 25.04 -6.40 -19.80
CA ILE A 231 26.07 -6.38 -18.75
C ILE A 231 25.52 -6.35 -17.33
N PHE A 232 24.24 -6.00 -17.17
CA PHE A 232 23.58 -5.97 -15.86
C PHE A 232 22.93 -7.32 -15.57
N ASN A 233 23.64 -8.17 -14.84
CA ASN A 233 23.18 -9.52 -14.52
C ASN A 233 22.34 -9.61 -13.24
N ARG A 234 22.11 -8.49 -12.53
CA ARG A 234 21.41 -8.48 -11.25
C ARG A 234 20.61 -7.19 -11.12
N LEU A 235 19.31 -7.26 -11.35
CA LEU A 235 18.42 -6.10 -11.29
C LEU A 235 17.77 -5.90 -9.90
N GLU A 236 18.06 -6.78 -8.93
CA GLU A 236 17.50 -6.68 -7.60
C GLU A 236 17.88 -5.37 -6.88
N TRP A 237 19.04 -4.80 -7.17
CA TRP A 237 19.47 -3.51 -6.61
C TRP A 237 18.56 -2.37 -7.03
N LEU A 238 18.25 -2.29 -8.33
CA LEU A 238 17.35 -1.28 -8.87
C LEU A 238 15.99 -1.37 -8.20
N GLN A 239 15.47 -2.59 -8.09
CA GLN A 239 14.20 -2.86 -7.46
C GLN A 239 14.21 -2.47 -5.98
N LEU A 240 15.26 -2.83 -5.23
CA LEU A 240 15.40 -2.52 -3.82
C LEU A 240 15.44 -1.00 -3.56
N ILE A 241 16.15 -0.23 -4.39
CA ILE A 241 16.19 1.22 -4.32
C ILE A 241 14.79 1.81 -4.56
N LEU A 242 14.12 1.39 -5.63
CA LEU A 242 12.78 1.89 -5.97
C LEU A 242 11.75 1.58 -4.88
N TRP A 243 11.85 0.40 -4.25
CA TRP A 243 10.98 0.05 -3.12
C TRP A 243 11.28 0.89 -1.89
N SER A 244 12.55 1.12 -1.58
CA SER A 244 12.93 1.97 -0.46
C SER A 244 12.38 3.39 -0.63
N MET A 245 12.45 3.94 -1.85
CA MET A 245 11.84 5.23 -2.18
C MET A 245 10.31 5.20 -2.01
N ALA A 246 9.64 4.17 -2.51
CA ALA A 246 8.19 4.03 -2.39
C ALA A 246 7.74 3.90 -0.92
N VAL A 247 8.46 3.11 -0.12
CA VAL A 247 8.19 2.98 1.32
C VAL A 247 8.46 4.29 2.06
N SER A 248 9.54 5.01 1.75
CA SER A 248 9.80 6.33 2.37
C SER A 248 8.68 7.34 2.09
N VAL A 249 8.17 7.39 0.85
CA VAL A 249 7.01 8.21 0.51
C VAL A 249 5.77 7.77 1.29
N LYS A 250 5.52 6.48 1.39
CA LYS A 250 4.42 5.91 2.18
C LYS A 250 4.49 6.29 3.66
N LEU A 251 5.68 6.20 4.27
CA LEU A 251 5.91 6.64 5.65
C LEU A 251 5.65 8.14 5.82
N ALA A 252 6.04 8.96 4.84
CA ALA A 252 5.75 10.39 4.83
C ALA A 252 4.24 10.68 4.76
N VAL A 253 3.48 9.91 3.96
CA VAL A 253 2.01 10.01 3.90
C VAL A 253 1.37 9.67 5.23
N TYR A 254 1.84 8.61 5.89
CA TYR A 254 1.33 8.21 7.20
C TYR A 254 1.60 9.26 8.26
N LEU A 255 2.82 9.80 8.30
CA LEU A 255 3.17 10.90 9.20
C LEU A 255 2.30 12.14 8.94
N TYR A 256 2.14 12.54 7.68
CA TYR A 256 1.30 13.67 7.30
C TYR A 256 -0.15 13.45 7.75
N ALA A 257 -0.71 12.27 7.50
CA ALA A 257 -2.06 11.92 7.93
C ALA A 257 -2.21 11.96 9.47
N MET A 258 -1.24 11.43 10.22
CA MET A 258 -1.26 11.47 11.69
C MET A 258 -1.22 12.90 12.25
N VAL A 259 -0.63 13.85 11.54
CA VAL A 259 -0.61 15.25 11.94
C VAL A 259 -1.91 15.97 11.59
N VAL A 260 -2.51 15.64 10.45
CA VAL A 260 -3.78 16.26 10.00
C VAL A 260 -4.99 15.74 10.78
N LEU A 261 -4.99 14.45 11.15
CA LEU A 261 -6.11 13.80 11.85
C LEU A 261 -6.53 14.46 13.17
N PRO A 262 -5.62 14.85 14.10
CA PRO A 262 -5.99 15.47 15.36
C PRO A 262 -6.53 16.89 15.23
N GLY A 263 -6.14 17.62 14.19
CA GLY A 263 -6.46 19.03 14.00
C GLY A 263 -7.89 19.34 13.58
N GLY A 264 -8.71 18.35 13.24
CA GLY A 264 -10.16 18.50 13.01
C GLY A 264 -10.57 19.19 11.72
N GLU A 265 -9.81 20.14 11.21
CA GLU A 265 -10.05 20.80 9.93
C GLU A 265 -8.82 20.70 9.02
N PRO A 266 -8.98 20.21 7.80
CA PRO A 266 -7.95 20.36 6.77
C PRO A 266 -7.99 21.81 6.25
N GLY A 267 -7.64 22.74 7.13
CA GLY A 267 -7.64 24.16 6.81
C GLY A 267 -6.28 24.63 6.35
N SER A 268 -6.25 25.32 5.27
CA SER A 268 -5.15 26.01 4.62
C SER A 268 -4.02 25.12 4.06
N GLY A 269 -3.85 25.20 2.76
CA GLY A 269 -2.93 24.42 1.93
C GLY A 269 -1.42 24.58 2.18
N ASN A 270 -1.02 24.81 3.44
CA ASN A 270 0.37 25.01 3.81
C ASN A 270 0.74 24.34 5.14
N THR A 271 -0.01 23.32 5.57
CA THR A 271 0.34 22.54 6.77
C THR A 271 1.61 21.73 6.51
N ALA A 272 2.74 22.28 6.97
CA ALA A 272 3.98 21.52 7.06
C ALA A 272 3.99 20.76 8.40
N VAL A 273 4.42 19.52 8.37
CA VAL A 273 4.72 18.76 9.59
C VAL A 273 5.90 19.41 10.29
N GLY A 274 5.76 19.83 11.56
CA GLY A 274 6.84 20.40 12.35
C GLY A 274 8.01 19.40 12.51
N LEU A 275 9.22 19.92 12.65
CA LEU A 275 10.41 19.09 12.88
C LEU A 275 10.33 18.32 14.20
N ASP A 276 9.76 18.93 15.23
CA ASP A 276 9.50 18.32 16.54
C ASP A 276 8.67 17.04 16.40
N ARG A 277 7.57 17.08 15.65
CA ARG A 277 6.71 15.93 15.40
C ARG A 277 7.41 14.85 14.58
N PHE A 278 8.26 15.25 13.63
CA PHE A 278 9.09 14.31 12.88
C PHE A 278 10.08 13.58 13.80
N PHE A 279 10.77 14.28 14.71
CA PHE A 279 11.70 13.64 15.64
C PHE A 279 11.00 12.70 16.61
N TRP A 280 9.81 13.05 17.11
CA TRP A 280 9.00 12.14 17.92
C TRP A 280 8.56 10.89 17.14
N TYR A 281 8.19 11.05 15.87
CA TYR A 281 7.88 9.93 15.00
C TYR A 281 9.09 9.03 14.76
N LEU A 282 10.25 9.61 14.49
CA LEU A 282 11.50 8.88 14.31
C LEU A 282 11.87 8.09 15.58
N ALA A 283 11.86 8.75 16.73
CA ALA A 283 12.16 8.12 18.02
C ALA A 283 11.17 6.98 18.34
N GLY A 284 9.88 7.22 18.16
CA GLY A 284 8.85 6.20 18.33
C GLY A 284 9.04 5.01 17.38
N ALA A 285 9.29 5.25 16.10
CA ALA A 285 9.54 4.20 15.12
C ALA A 285 10.77 3.36 15.49
N LEU A 286 11.86 3.98 15.92
CA LEU A 286 13.06 3.26 16.37
C LEU A 286 12.77 2.37 17.59
N VAL A 287 12.13 2.91 18.63
CA VAL A 287 11.78 2.15 19.83
C VAL A 287 10.89 0.96 19.49
N PHE A 288 9.81 1.19 18.73
CA PHE A 288 8.90 0.10 18.36
C PHE A 288 9.54 -0.91 17.42
N CYS A 289 10.44 -0.51 16.52
CA CYS A 289 11.20 -1.45 15.68
C CYS A 289 12.12 -2.35 16.54
N VAL A 290 12.72 -1.82 17.60
CA VAL A 290 13.53 -2.62 18.54
C VAL A 290 12.65 -3.59 19.32
N LEU A 291 11.51 -3.13 19.83
CA LEU A 291 10.58 -3.97 20.61
C LEU A 291 9.98 -5.09 19.74
N TRP A 292 9.67 -4.80 18.49
CA TRP A 292 9.01 -5.73 17.57
C TRP A 292 9.99 -6.46 16.64
N ARG A 293 11.28 -6.41 16.90
CA ARG A 293 12.31 -7.02 16.03
C ARG A 293 12.12 -8.52 15.76
N ASN A 294 11.50 -9.25 16.71
CA ASN A 294 11.30 -10.70 16.66
C ASN A 294 9.84 -11.08 16.30
N VAL A 295 9.01 -10.12 15.89
CA VAL A 295 7.61 -10.39 15.54
C VAL A 295 7.56 -11.19 14.24
N ASN A 296 6.69 -12.19 14.21
CA ASN A 296 6.35 -12.86 12.97
C ASN A 296 5.62 -11.88 12.04
N LEU A 297 6.32 -11.42 11.01
CA LEU A 297 5.82 -10.38 10.10
C LEU A 297 4.56 -10.82 9.36
N GLU A 298 4.47 -12.07 8.93
CA GLU A 298 3.28 -12.57 8.21
C GLU A 298 2.03 -12.48 9.09
N GLN A 299 2.12 -12.95 10.33
CA GLN A 299 1.02 -12.83 11.28
C GLN A 299 0.69 -11.37 11.60
N ALA A 300 1.71 -10.52 11.80
CA ALA A 300 1.51 -9.11 12.09
C ALA A 300 0.79 -8.38 10.93
N PHE A 301 1.11 -8.70 9.68
CA PHE A 301 0.39 -8.15 8.52
C PHE A 301 -1.04 -8.67 8.42
N LEU A 302 -1.30 -9.94 8.74
CA LEU A 302 -2.67 -10.47 8.80
C LEU A 302 -3.50 -9.74 9.86
N TRP A 303 -2.95 -9.57 11.07
CA TRP A 303 -3.60 -8.81 12.13
C TRP A 303 -3.83 -7.36 11.75
N ARG A 304 -2.85 -6.70 11.13
CA ARG A 304 -3.03 -5.34 10.62
C ARG A 304 -4.21 -5.25 9.66
N ASN A 305 -4.30 -6.14 8.69
CA ASN A 305 -5.36 -6.13 7.70
C ASN A 305 -6.74 -6.36 8.34
N LEU A 306 -6.83 -7.26 9.31
CA LEU A 306 -8.05 -7.48 10.10
C LEU A 306 -8.43 -6.20 10.88
N LEU A 307 -7.46 -5.57 11.53
CA LEU A 307 -7.68 -4.33 12.29
C LEU A 307 -8.15 -3.18 11.40
N VAL A 308 -7.66 -3.08 10.16
CA VAL A 308 -8.12 -2.07 9.19
C VAL A 308 -9.59 -2.29 8.86
N TRP A 309 -10.04 -3.52 8.63
CA TRP A 309 -11.46 -3.83 8.42
C TRP A 309 -12.30 -3.54 9.66
N LEU A 310 -11.89 -4.00 10.83
CA LEU A 310 -12.59 -3.73 12.10
C LEU A 310 -12.69 -2.23 12.38
N PHE A 311 -11.66 -1.47 12.06
CA PHE A 311 -11.66 -0.01 12.17
C PHE A 311 -12.63 0.64 11.16
N ALA A 312 -12.67 0.14 9.93
CA ALA A 312 -13.51 0.70 8.88
C ALA A 312 -15.01 0.43 9.12
N LEU A 313 -15.37 -0.73 9.68
CA LEU A 313 -16.76 -1.18 9.85
C LEU A 313 -17.68 -0.13 10.50
N PRO A 314 -17.38 0.48 11.66
CA PRO A 314 -18.25 1.47 12.28
C PRO A 314 -18.50 2.69 11.38
N VAL A 315 -17.47 3.12 10.65
CA VAL A 315 -17.58 4.27 9.74
C VAL A 315 -18.37 3.92 8.49
N LEU A 316 -18.21 2.70 7.96
CA LEU A 316 -18.98 2.18 6.84
C LEU A 316 -20.46 2.07 7.18
N LEU A 317 -20.79 1.48 8.33
CA LEU A 317 -22.18 1.35 8.80
C LEU A 317 -22.80 2.74 9.06
N GLY A 318 -22.06 3.64 9.70
CA GLY A 318 -22.47 5.02 9.87
C GLY A 318 -22.70 5.74 8.54
N GLY A 319 -21.84 5.53 7.57
CA GLY A 319 -21.98 6.07 6.21
C GLY A 319 -23.21 5.55 5.49
N ILE A 320 -23.48 4.26 5.57
CA ILE A 320 -24.68 3.63 4.99
C ILE A 320 -25.94 4.20 5.64
N CYS A 321 -26.01 4.25 6.97
CA CYS A 321 -27.15 4.81 7.68
C CYS A 321 -27.42 6.27 7.25
N GLN A 322 -26.39 7.10 7.25
CA GLN A 322 -26.51 8.51 6.84
C GLN A 322 -26.97 8.66 5.39
N TRP A 323 -26.45 7.82 4.49
CA TRP A 323 -26.84 7.82 3.09
C TRP A 323 -28.32 7.44 2.92
N LEU A 324 -28.80 6.42 3.61
CA LEU A 324 -30.21 6.00 3.60
C LEU A 324 -31.14 7.09 4.15
N PHE A 325 -30.76 7.76 5.24
CA PHE A 325 -31.54 8.87 5.78
C PHE A 325 -31.53 10.10 4.87
N ALA A 326 -30.43 10.37 4.18
CA ALA A 326 -30.37 11.46 3.21
C ALA A 326 -31.27 11.21 1.98
N CYS A 327 -31.38 9.96 1.52
CA CYS A 327 -32.29 9.58 0.44
C CYS A 327 -33.77 9.75 0.81
N LYS A 328 -34.15 9.52 2.09
CA LYS A 328 -35.53 9.71 2.58
C LYS A 328 -35.96 11.18 2.70
N LYS A 329 -35.00 12.13 2.78
CA LYS A 329 -35.29 13.56 2.93
C LYS A 329 -35.41 14.35 1.62
N LYS A 330 -35.24 13.72 0.45
CA LYS A 330 -35.54 14.36 -0.83
C LYS A 330 -37.05 14.17 -1.07
N PRO A 331 -37.90 15.22 -0.93
CA PRO A 331 -39.24 15.16 -1.38
C PRO A 331 -39.26 15.01 -2.91
N ALA A 332 -40.20 14.21 -3.41
CA ALA A 332 -40.45 14.00 -4.82
C ALA A 332 -40.83 15.33 -5.52
#